data_e88f21ad851f22ac3d67b866fdf42459
#
_entry.id   e88f21ad851f22ac3d67b866fdf42459
#
_cell.length_a   1.000
_cell.length_b   1.000
_cell.length_c   1.000
_cell.angle_alpha   90.00
_cell.angle_beta   90.00
_cell.angle_gamma   90.00
#
_symmetry.space_group_name_H-M   'P 1'
#
loop_
_entity.id
_entity.type
_entity.pdbx_description
1 polymer ?
#
loop_
_entity_poly.entity_id
_entity_poly.type
_entity_poly.pdbx_seq_one_letter_code
_entity_poly.pdbx_strand_id
1 'polypeptide(L)'
;VVDWRMNQDGSWSFNPEEEGATEDSVNGETSLEGVYNRAFSGWNESQSIGTVPVLWDRKHSTIVNNESREIVRMFDTLSQSGLGNGGTLCPEELKEDIDAMIDANYESVNNGA
;
A
#
# COMPACT_ATOMS: atom_id res chain seq x y z
N VAL A 1 -6.25 -4.36 -9.04
CA VAL A 1 -6.01 -3.10 -8.32
C VAL A 1 -7.36 -2.53 -7.96
N VAL A 2 -7.50 -2.04 -6.74
CA VAL A 2 -8.65 -1.30 -6.26
C VAL A 2 -8.18 0.13 -6.00
N ASP A 3 -8.87 1.10 -6.59
CA ASP A 3 -8.53 2.51 -6.47
C ASP A 3 -9.53 3.19 -5.52
N TRP A 4 -9.02 4.07 -4.67
CA TRP A 4 -9.77 4.80 -3.67
C TRP A 4 -9.57 6.30 -3.81
N ARG A 5 -10.43 7.06 -3.18
CA ARG A 5 -10.33 8.50 -3.08
C ARG A 5 -10.24 8.94 -1.64
N MET A 6 -9.37 9.91 -1.37
CA MET A 6 -9.29 10.56 -0.07
C MET A 6 -10.43 11.56 0.08
N ASN A 7 -11.19 11.44 1.15
CA ASN A 7 -12.24 12.36 1.54
C ASN A 7 -11.66 13.61 2.21
N GLN A 8 -12.48 14.65 2.38
CA GLN A 8 -12.06 15.90 3.04
C GLN A 8 -11.63 15.73 4.50
N ASP A 9 -12.13 14.69 5.17
CA ASP A 9 -11.78 14.33 6.55
C ASP A 9 -10.54 13.45 6.66
N GLY A 10 -9.89 13.13 5.53
CA GLY A 10 -8.70 12.29 5.47
C GLY A 10 -8.98 10.79 5.40
N SER A 11 -10.23 10.36 5.48
CA SER A 11 -10.61 8.96 5.27
C SER A 11 -10.52 8.57 3.78
N TRP A 12 -10.53 7.26 3.50
CA TRP A 12 -10.47 6.73 2.14
C TRP A 12 -11.72 5.92 1.82
N SER A 13 -12.38 6.24 0.70
CA SER A 13 -13.58 5.54 0.24
C SER A 13 -13.38 4.87 -1.12
N PHE A 14 -14.16 3.80 -1.34
CA PHE A 14 -14.27 3.05 -2.61
C PHE A 14 -15.62 3.37 -3.24
N ASN A 15 -15.77 4.55 -3.80
CA ASN A 15 -17.02 4.93 -4.44
C ASN A 15 -16.82 5.01 -5.96
N PRO A 16 -17.39 4.06 -6.76
CA PRO A 16 -17.21 4.04 -8.21
C PRO A 16 -17.90 5.20 -8.93
N GLU A 17 -18.74 5.96 -8.26
CA GLU A 17 -19.36 7.18 -8.81
C GLU A 17 -18.40 8.38 -8.76
N GLU A 18 -17.30 8.27 -8.02
CA GLU A 18 -16.28 9.31 -7.93
C GLU A 18 -15.14 9.07 -8.90
N GLU A 19 -14.73 10.14 -9.59
CA GLU A 19 -13.61 10.08 -10.53
C GLU A 19 -12.32 9.63 -9.80
N GLY A 20 -11.69 8.58 -10.34
CA GLY A 20 -10.43 8.03 -9.81
C GLY A 20 -10.62 6.98 -8.71
N ALA A 21 -11.87 6.64 -8.33
CA ALA A 21 -12.14 5.55 -7.41
C ALA A 21 -12.83 4.38 -8.12
N THR A 22 -12.71 3.18 -7.54
CA THR A 22 -13.40 1.96 -7.98
C THR A 22 -14.12 1.32 -6.80
N GLU A 23 -15.04 0.41 -7.07
CA GLU A 23 -15.54 -0.50 -6.02
C GLU A 23 -14.42 -1.42 -5.53
N ASP A 24 -14.47 -1.82 -4.27
CA ASP A 24 -13.60 -2.88 -3.76
C ASP A 24 -14.08 -4.25 -4.27
N SER A 25 -13.59 -4.64 -5.44
CA SER A 25 -13.90 -5.93 -6.06
C SER A 25 -13.26 -7.14 -5.36
N VAL A 26 -12.45 -6.91 -4.33
CA VAL A 26 -11.75 -7.96 -3.58
C VAL A 26 -12.52 -8.35 -2.32
N ASN A 27 -12.93 -7.39 -1.52
CA ASN A 27 -13.56 -7.59 -0.22
C ASN A 27 -15.00 -7.07 -0.15
N GLY A 28 -15.40 -6.20 -1.09
CA GLY A 28 -16.71 -5.55 -1.09
C GLY A 28 -16.85 -4.46 -0.01
N GLU A 29 -15.74 -3.92 0.46
CA GLU A 29 -15.74 -2.85 1.45
C GLU A 29 -16.01 -1.49 0.80
N THR A 30 -16.59 -0.57 1.53
CA THR A 30 -16.87 0.79 1.06
C THR A 30 -15.83 1.80 1.50
N SER A 31 -14.96 1.41 2.43
CA SER A 31 -13.91 2.26 2.98
C SER A 31 -12.64 1.47 3.30
N LEU A 32 -11.53 2.17 3.39
CA LEU A 32 -10.24 1.58 3.81
C LEU A 32 -10.31 1.05 5.25
N GLU A 33 -11.05 1.73 6.12
CA GLU A 33 -11.31 1.26 7.49
C GLU A 33 -11.93 -0.14 7.48
N GLY A 34 -12.89 -0.40 6.61
CA GLY A 34 -13.50 -1.74 6.44
C GLY A 34 -12.47 -2.80 6.09
N VAL A 35 -11.51 -2.48 5.20
CA VAL A 35 -10.40 -3.40 4.85
C VAL A 35 -9.52 -3.70 6.06
N TYR A 36 -9.15 -2.69 6.85
CA TYR A 36 -8.35 -2.88 8.06
C TYR A 36 -9.09 -3.67 9.14
N ASN A 37 -10.39 -3.40 9.35
CA ASN A 37 -11.23 -4.16 10.29
C ASN A 37 -11.37 -5.63 9.88
N ARG A 38 -11.39 -5.91 8.58
CA ARG A 38 -11.41 -7.28 8.07
C ARG A 38 -10.11 -8.02 8.36
N ALA A 39 -8.97 -7.34 8.24
CA ALA A 39 -7.66 -7.92 8.52
C ALA A 39 -7.41 -8.09 10.02
N PHE A 40 -7.83 -7.10 10.82
CA PHE A 40 -7.53 -7.02 12.25
C PHE A 40 -8.82 -6.75 13.03
N SER A 41 -9.41 -7.81 13.58
CA SER A 41 -10.65 -7.69 14.37
C SER A 41 -10.49 -6.70 15.52
N GLY A 42 -11.37 -5.69 15.56
CA GLY A 42 -11.32 -4.65 16.57
C GLY A 42 -10.37 -3.49 16.28
N TRP A 43 -9.83 -3.40 15.06
CA TRP A 43 -9.12 -2.21 14.61
C TRP A 43 -10.07 -1.01 14.58
N ASN A 44 -9.59 0.14 14.99
CA ASN A 44 -10.34 1.40 14.87
C ASN A 44 -9.37 2.57 14.63
N GLU A 45 -9.85 3.58 13.92
CA GLU A 45 -9.08 4.76 13.55
C GLU A 45 -8.54 5.58 14.72
N SER A 46 -9.15 5.48 15.90
CA SER A 46 -8.66 6.17 17.10
C SER A 46 -7.32 5.64 17.60
N GLN A 47 -6.97 4.42 17.19
CA GLN A 47 -5.70 3.76 17.56
C GLN A 47 -4.65 3.83 16.46
N SER A 48 -5.09 3.86 15.19
CA SER A 48 -4.20 3.91 14.04
C SER A 48 -4.96 4.38 12.81
N ILE A 49 -4.43 5.33 12.10
CA ILE A 49 -4.99 5.75 10.81
C ILE A 49 -4.67 4.68 9.78
N GLY A 50 -5.68 4.21 9.05
CA GLY A 50 -5.49 3.34 7.90
C GLY A 50 -4.72 4.09 6.80
N THR A 51 -3.60 3.53 6.37
CA THR A 51 -2.73 4.13 5.36
C THR A 51 -2.74 3.34 4.06
N VAL A 52 -2.42 4.01 2.98
CA VAL A 52 -2.23 3.45 1.64
C VAL A 52 -0.75 3.52 1.27
N PRO A 53 -0.25 2.60 0.45
CA PRO A 53 -0.91 1.45 -0.19
C PRO A 53 -1.23 0.31 0.78
N VAL A 54 -2.04 -0.64 0.36
CA VAL A 54 -2.30 -1.89 1.08
C VAL A 54 -2.04 -3.08 0.15
N LEU A 55 -1.14 -3.96 0.52
CA LEU A 55 -0.96 -5.26 -0.13
C LEU A 55 -1.80 -6.30 0.61
N TRP A 56 -2.79 -6.87 -0.09
CA TRP A 56 -3.78 -7.79 0.47
C TRP A 56 -3.52 -9.24 0.06
N ASP A 57 -3.54 -10.16 1.02
CA ASP A 57 -3.55 -11.60 0.78
C ASP A 57 -5.00 -12.09 0.69
N ARG A 58 -5.44 -12.41 -0.53
CA ARG A 58 -6.80 -12.91 -0.79
C ARG A 58 -7.07 -14.28 -0.18
N LYS A 59 -6.04 -15.12 -0.04
CA LYS A 59 -6.18 -16.49 0.49
C LYS A 59 -6.38 -16.49 1.99
N HIS A 60 -5.63 -15.64 2.70
CA HIS A 60 -5.69 -15.56 4.15
C HIS A 60 -6.55 -14.40 4.66
N SER A 61 -7.12 -13.59 3.74
CA SER A 61 -7.97 -12.44 4.05
C SER A 61 -7.34 -11.49 5.07
N THR A 62 -6.10 -11.08 4.79
CA THR A 62 -5.35 -10.20 5.68
C THR A 62 -4.45 -9.24 4.91
N ILE A 63 -4.00 -8.18 5.59
CA ILE A 63 -3.00 -7.26 5.07
C ILE A 63 -1.62 -7.90 5.24
N VAL A 64 -0.87 -7.98 4.14
CA VAL A 64 0.52 -8.43 4.11
C VAL A 64 1.46 -7.30 4.53
N ASN A 65 1.25 -6.12 3.93
CA ASN A 65 2.06 -4.94 4.17
C ASN A 65 1.33 -3.67 3.72
N ASN A 66 1.61 -2.54 4.33
CA ASN A 66 1.08 -1.24 3.96
C ASN A 66 2.18 -0.16 3.83
N GLU A 67 3.44 -0.55 3.84
CA GLU A 67 4.57 0.33 3.63
C GLU A 67 5.02 0.26 2.16
N SER A 68 4.87 1.36 1.43
CA SER A 68 5.13 1.42 -0.02
C SER A 68 6.54 0.97 -0.39
N ARG A 69 7.54 1.39 0.37
CA ARG A 69 8.94 1.02 0.16
C ARG A 69 9.14 -0.50 0.24
N GLU A 70 8.53 -1.14 1.23
CA GLU A 70 8.63 -2.59 1.40
C GLU A 70 7.86 -3.35 0.33
N ILE A 71 6.66 -2.89 -0.02
CA ILE A 71 5.85 -3.49 -1.08
C ILE A 71 6.61 -3.49 -2.42
N VAL A 72 7.25 -2.37 -2.77
CA VAL A 72 8.08 -2.29 -3.99
C VAL A 72 9.22 -3.31 -3.95
N ARG A 73 9.89 -3.47 -2.81
CA ARG A 73 10.95 -4.47 -2.64
C ARG A 73 10.45 -5.91 -2.73
N MET A 74 9.24 -6.18 -2.20
CA MET A 74 8.61 -7.50 -2.34
C MET A 74 8.36 -7.84 -3.81
N PHE A 75 7.81 -6.90 -4.60
CA PHE A 75 7.59 -7.12 -6.03
C PHE A 75 8.89 -7.25 -6.81
N ASP A 76 9.93 -6.49 -6.46
CA ASP A 76 11.25 -6.61 -7.07
C ASP A 76 11.84 -8.02 -6.84
N THR A 77 11.76 -8.52 -5.61
CA THR A 77 12.18 -9.89 -5.27
C THR A 77 11.39 -10.95 -6.03
N LEU A 78 10.07 -10.77 -6.18
CA LEU A 78 9.24 -11.69 -6.96
C LEU A 78 9.63 -11.68 -8.44
N SER A 79 9.96 -10.52 -9.01
CA SER A 79 10.43 -10.41 -10.39
C SER A 79 11.71 -11.23 -10.63
N GLN A 80 12.64 -11.20 -9.68
CA GLN A 80 13.90 -11.95 -9.74
C GLN A 80 13.72 -13.46 -9.50
N SER A 81 12.68 -13.86 -8.78
CA SER A 81 12.42 -15.27 -8.44
C SER A 81 11.79 -16.11 -9.56
N GLY A 82 11.66 -15.55 -10.77
CA GLY A 82 11.09 -16.22 -11.93
C GLY A 82 9.59 -16.00 -12.14
N LEU A 83 8.94 -15.18 -11.29
CA LEU A 83 7.56 -14.74 -11.47
C LEU A 83 7.44 -13.47 -12.34
N GLY A 84 8.58 -12.88 -12.71
CA GLY A 84 8.68 -11.71 -13.58
C GLY A 84 9.73 -11.91 -14.66
N ASN A 85 10.19 -10.80 -15.23
CA ASN A 85 11.21 -10.79 -16.31
C ASN A 85 12.66 -10.85 -15.81
N GLY A 86 12.88 -10.97 -14.50
CA GLY A 86 14.21 -11.03 -13.88
C GLY A 86 14.88 -9.67 -13.68
N GLY A 87 14.26 -8.57 -14.08
CA GLY A 87 14.78 -7.23 -13.84
C GLY A 87 14.71 -6.85 -12.36
N THR A 88 15.60 -5.96 -11.92
CA THR A 88 15.60 -5.39 -10.56
C THR A 88 15.57 -3.88 -10.59
N LEU A 89 14.81 -3.29 -9.66
CA LEU A 89 14.79 -1.85 -9.36
C LEU A 89 15.83 -1.47 -8.30
N CYS A 90 16.44 -2.46 -7.66
CA CYS A 90 17.42 -2.27 -6.61
C CYS A 90 18.60 -3.22 -6.80
N PRO A 91 19.49 -2.93 -7.77
CA PRO A 91 20.75 -3.69 -7.92
C PRO A 91 21.53 -3.67 -6.60
N GLU A 92 22.14 -4.80 -6.24
CA GLU A 92 22.83 -4.95 -4.95
C GLU A 92 23.96 -3.91 -4.78
N GLU A 93 24.67 -3.61 -5.86
CA GLU A 93 25.73 -2.61 -5.87
C GLU A 93 25.28 -1.16 -5.65
N LEU A 94 24.00 -0.86 -5.85
CA LEU A 94 23.41 0.47 -5.66
C LEU A 94 22.48 0.54 -4.43
N LYS A 95 22.32 -0.56 -3.71
CA LYS A 95 21.34 -0.68 -2.64
C LYS A 95 21.53 0.37 -1.55
N GLU A 96 22.75 0.57 -1.09
CA GLU A 96 23.05 1.55 -0.04
C GLU A 96 22.76 2.98 -0.49
N ASP A 97 23.12 3.34 -1.73
CA ASP A 97 22.87 4.66 -2.30
C ASP A 97 21.37 4.92 -2.50
N ILE A 98 20.64 3.90 -2.97
CA ILE A 98 19.18 3.95 -3.14
C ILE A 98 18.50 4.13 -1.79
N ASP A 99 18.89 3.36 -0.77
CA ASP A 99 18.32 3.45 0.57
C ASP A 99 18.60 4.83 1.20
N ALA A 100 19.82 5.34 1.07
CA ALA A 100 20.17 6.67 1.57
C ALA A 100 19.37 7.78 0.88
N MET A 101 19.15 7.69 -0.44
CA MET A 101 18.34 8.66 -1.19
C MET A 101 16.86 8.60 -0.78
N ILE A 102 16.31 7.41 -0.60
CA ILE A 102 14.93 7.24 -0.13
C ILE A 102 14.77 7.84 1.26
N ASP A 103 15.68 7.56 2.19
CA ASP A 103 15.66 8.11 3.55
C ASP A 103 15.75 9.64 3.56
N ALA A 104 16.62 10.23 2.73
CA ALA A 104 16.74 11.69 2.62
C ALA A 104 15.46 12.35 2.06
N ASN A 105 14.76 11.68 1.14
CA ASN A 105 13.53 12.19 0.56
C ASN A 105 12.30 11.96 1.46
N TYR A 106 12.34 10.97 2.34
CA TYR A 106 11.19 10.60 3.16
C TYR A 106 10.73 11.77 4.04
N GLU A 107 11.66 12.42 4.74
CA GLU A 107 11.33 13.54 5.63
C GLU A 107 10.90 14.80 4.86
N SER A 108 11.51 15.06 3.70
CA SER A 108 11.27 16.30 2.96
C SER A 108 10.06 16.23 2.02
N VAL A 109 9.72 15.06 1.52
CA VAL A 109 8.64 14.85 0.54
C VAL A 109 7.45 14.13 1.18
N ASN A 110 7.65 12.96 1.78
CA ASN A 110 6.55 12.18 2.34
C ASN A 110 5.93 12.82 3.58
N ASN A 111 6.75 13.37 4.46
CA ASN A 111 6.31 14.00 5.72
C ASN A 111 6.28 15.53 5.66
N GLY A 112 6.82 16.13 4.61
CA GLY A 112 6.97 17.58 4.47
C GLY A 112 5.94 18.25 3.55
N ALA A 113 5.07 17.50 2.93
CA ALA A 113 4.06 17.99 2.00
C ALA A 113 2.72 18.29 2.69
#